data_e6751f2160d59322ab4b3753e5e48f99
#
_entry.id   e6751f2160d59322ab4b3753e5e48f99
#
_cell.length_a   1.000
_cell.length_b   1.000
_cell.length_c   1.000
_cell.angle_alpha   90.00
_cell.angle_beta   90.00
_cell.angle_gamma   90.00
#
_symmetry.space_group_name_H-M   'P 1'
#
loop_
_entity.id
_entity.type
_entity.pdbx_description
1 polymer ?
#
loop_
_entity_poly.entity_id
_entity_poly.type
_entity_poly.pdbx_seq_one_letter_code
_entity_poly.pdbx_strand_id
1 'polypeptide(L)'
;MTAAEIAELLSMALSTVSAWLKRIGLGKRSRLEPPEPPNRYERRHPGDLIHVDVKKLGRILRPGHRITGNRRDRTVDAGGYGVAGWEFVHVCIDDHSRLAYVEVLPDECGPTAASFLRRAVAWFAERGVKVLRVMSDNGSCYRSRVHARECRELGLRHIRTRPYRPRTNGKAERFIQTLLNEWAYCRLYGTSAERTAQLRGWLYHYNFQRPHGALGHKAPASRLNNVRGNYT
;
A
#
# COMPACT_ATOMS: atom_id res chain seq x y z
N MET A 1 -25.93 -21.47 -13.48
CA MET A 1 -27.12 -21.64 -12.61
C MET A 1 -26.72 -21.35 -11.17
N THR A 2 -27.51 -20.60 -10.45
CA THR A 2 -27.38 -20.34 -9.02
C THR A 2 -27.99 -21.48 -8.21
N ALA A 3 -27.68 -21.57 -6.92
CA ALA A 3 -28.29 -22.58 -6.04
C ALA A 3 -29.86 -22.43 -5.97
N ALA A 4 -30.36 -21.21 -6.12
CA ALA A 4 -31.79 -20.93 -6.16
C ALA A 4 -32.43 -21.48 -7.42
N GLU A 5 -31.85 -21.23 -8.60
CA GLU A 5 -32.33 -21.76 -9.88
C GLU A 5 -32.32 -23.30 -9.91
N ILE A 6 -31.29 -23.91 -9.32
CA ILE A 6 -31.21 -25.38 -9.19
C ILE A 6 -32.32 -25.90 -8.25
N ALA A 7 -32.54 -25.20 -7.13
CA ALA A 7 -33.58 -25.57 -6.17
C ALA A 7 -34.97 -25.52 -6.79
N GLU A 8 -35.27 -24.49 -7.56
CA GLU A 8 -36.50 -24.32 -8.31
C GLU A 8 -36.67 -25.43 -9.35
N LEU A 9 -35.64 -25.65 -10.19
CA LEU A 9 -35.66 -26.66 -11.26
C LEU A 9 -35.91 -28.09 -10.71
N LEU A 10 -35.33 -28.40 -9.54
CA LEU A 10 -35.42 -29.73 -8.94
C LEU A 10 -36.57 -29.84 -7.93
N SER A 11 -37.37 -28.78 -7.72
CA SER A 11 -38.42 -28.73 -6.70
C SER A 11 -37.89 -29.10 -5.30
N MET A 12 -36.70 -28.66 -4.97
CA MET A 12 -36.02 -28.94 -3.71
C MET A 12 -35.86 -27.70 -2.84
N ALA A 13 -35.76 -27.86 -1.53
CA ALA A 13 -35.46 -26.75 -0.65
C ALA A 13 -34.05 -26.17 -0.94
N LEU A 14 -33.93 -24.85 -1.02
CA LEU A 14 -32.68 -24.15 -1.27
C LEU A 14 -31.57 -24.55 -0.26
N SER A 15 -31.94 -24.79 0.99
CA SER A 15 -31.02 -25.26 2.04
C SER A 15 -30.38 -26.60 1.69
N THR A 16 -31.18 -27.52 1.15
CA THR A 16 -30.75 -28.87 0.73
C THR A 16 -29.79 -28.75 -0.44
N VAL A 17 -30.14 -27.99 -1.48
CA VAL A 17 -29.26 -27.76 -2.65
C VAL A 17 -27.95 -27.11 -2.23
N SER A 18 -28.01 -26.07 -1.39
CA SER A 18 -26.83 -25.39 -0.88
C SER A 18 -25.91 -26.31 -0.06
N ALA A 19 -26.47 -27.20 0.77
CA ALA A 19 -25.73 -28.19 1.54
C ALA A 19 -25.03 -29.22 0.62
N TRP A 20 -25.71 -29.69 -0.40
CA TRP A 20 -25.15 -30.60 -1.40
C TRP A 20 -24.03 -29.95 -2.20
N LEU A 21 -24.25 -28.75 -2.74
CA LEU A 21 -23.23 -27.99 -3.48
C LEU A 21 -21.99 -27.76 -2.60
N LYS A 22 -22.18 -27.42 -1.31
CA LYS A 22 -21.08 -27.27 -0.36
C LYS A 22 -20.30 -28.57 -0.16
N ARG A 23 -21.00 -29.69 -0.02
CA ARG A 23 -20.42 -31.04 0.21
C ARG A 23 -19.56 -31.50 -0.96
N ILE A 24 -19.98 -31.24 -2.21
CA ILE A 24 -19.24 -31.58 -3.43
C ILE A 24 -18.23 -30.49 -3.87
N GLY A 25 -18.02 -29.46 -3.04
CA GLY A 25 -17.05 -28.38 -3.30
C GLY A 25 -17.50 -27.27 -4.24
N LEU A 26 -18.71 -27.33 -4.76
CA LEU A 26 -19.27 -26.35 -5.72
C LEU A 26 -20.03 -25.20 -5.06
N GLY A 27 -20.08 -25.13 -3.73
CA GLY A 27 -20.81 -24.11 -2.97
C GLY A 27 -20.22 -22.69 -3.02
N LYS A 28 -19.09 -22.49 -3.67
CA LYS A 28 -18.48 -21.15 -3.85
C LYS A 28 -18.08 -20.96 -5.30
N ARG A 29 -18.60 -19.91 -5.94
CA ARG A 29 -18.26 -19.52 -7.31
C ARG A 29 -16.75 -19.36 -7.53
N SER A 30 -16.02 -18.83 -6.53
CA SER A 30 -14.58 -18.68 -6.59
C SER A 30 -13.78 -20.00 -6.69
N ARG A 31 -14.43 -21.16 -6.47
CA ARG A 31 -13.81 -22.47 -6.69
C ARG A 31 -14.10 -23.03 -8.09
N LEU A 32 -15.15 -22.54 -8.75
CA LEU A 32 -15.54 -22.94 -10.11
C LEU A 32 -14.76 -22.17 -11.17
N GLU A 33 -14.45 -20.92 -10.90
CA GLU A 33 -13.62 -20.08 -11.74
C GLU A 33 -12.24 -19.96 -11.07
N PRO A 34 -11.21 -20.65 -11.56
CA PRO A 34 -9.87 -20.45 -11.03
C PRO A 34 -9.53 -18.97 -11.17
N PRO A 35 -8.99 -18.34 -10.13
CA PRO A 35 -8.60 -16.93 -10.21
C PRO A 35 -7.65 -16.76 -11.40
N GLU A 36 -7.91 -15.74 -12.22
CA GLU A 36 -6.98 -15.37 -13.30
C GLU A 36 -5.56 -15.34 -12.71
N PRO A 37 -4.59 -15.97 -13.37
CA PRO A 37 -3.23 -15.97 -12.88
C PRO A 37 -2.81 -14.52 -12.65
N PRO A 38 -2.20 -14.20 -11.50
CA PRO A 38 -1.80 -12.83 -11.20
C PRO A 38 -0.84 -12.39 -12.29
N ASN A 39 -1.16 -11.29 -12.97
CA ASN A 39 -0.27 -10.68 -13.94
C ASN A 39 0.96 -10.15 -13.22
N ARG A 40 1.94 -11.02 -13.01
CA ARG A 40 3.20 -10.73 -12.35
C ARG A 40 4.13 -10.05 -13.36
N TYR A 41 3.95 -8.74 -13.54
CA TYR A 41 4.95 -7.96 -14.25
C TYR A 41 5.99 -7.41 -13.25
N GLU A 42 7.21 -7.36 -13.68
CA GLU A 42 8.30 -6.69 -13.00
C GLU A 42 9.12 -5.93 -14.04
N ARG A 43 9.49 -4.70 -13.75
CA ARG A 43 10.36 -3.91 -14.62
C ARG A 43 11.79 -4.45 -14.55
N ARG A 44 12.56 -4.21 -15.62
CA ARG A 44 13.90 -4.81 -15.75
C ARG A 44 14.94 -4.12 -14.86
N HIS A 45 14.80 -2.81 -14.63
CA HIS A 45 15.78 -2.01 -13.91
C HIS A 45 15.14 -1.18 -12.80
N PRO A 46 15.87 -0.91 -11.69
CA PRO A 46 15.46 0.06 -10.70
C PRO A 46 15.18 1.41 -11.35
N GLY A 47 14.13 2.10 -10.91
CA GLY A 47 13.71 3.40 -11.44
C GLY A 47 12.90 3.36 -12.74
N ASP A 48 12.81 2.22 -13.44
CA ASP A 48 11.92 2.11 -14.61
C ASP A 48 10.47 2.46 -14.28
N LEU A 49 10.03 2.18 -13.04
CA LEU A 49 8.72 2.50 -12.52
C LEU A 49 8.76 2.55 -10.98
N ILE A 50 8.28 3.63 -10.42
CA ILE A 50 7.95 3.70 -8.99
C ILE A 50 6.44 3.72 -8.81
N HIS A 51 5.96 3.14 -7.71
CA HIS A 51 4.56 3.17 -7.32
C HIS A 51 4.41 4.11 -6.13
N VAL A 52 3.41 4.98 -6.16
CA VAL A 52 3.08 5.90 -5.06
C VAL A 52 1.66 5.65 -4.58
N ASP A 53 1.48 5.80 -3.27
CA ASP A 53 0.18 5.66 -2.62
C ASP A 53 0.15 6.41 -1.29
N VAL A 54 -1.04 6.63 -0.73
CA VAL A 54 -1.22 7.28 0.58
C VAL A 54 -2.09 6.40 1.47
N LYS A 55 -1.59 6.11 2.67
CA LYS A 55 -2.35 5.39 3.70
C LYS A 55 -2.72 6.30 4.85
N LYS A 56 -4.01 6.41 5.14
CA LYS A 56 -4.51 7.09 6.34
C LYS A 56 -4.32 6.22 7.57
N LEU A 57 -3.73 6.78 8.61
CA LEU A 57 -3.63 6.17 9.92
C LEU A 57 -4.35 7.04 10.95
N GLY A 58 -5.06 6.40 11.87
CA GLY A 58 -5.59 7.11 13.03
C GLY A 58 -4.45 7.76 13.82
N ARG A 59 -4.61 9.05 14.18
CA ARG A 59 -3.67 9.76 15.04
C ARG A 59 -3.78 9.22 16.46
N ILE A 60 -2.65 9.03 17.12
CA ILE A 60 -2.57 8.59 18.51
C ILE A 60 -2.19 9.82 19.33
N LEU A 61 -3.13 10.36 20.11
CA LEU A 61 -2.88 11.44 21.05
C LEU A 61 -2.48 10.88 22.42
N ARG A 62 -3.05 9.73 22.80
CA ARG A 62 -2.78 8.94 23.99
C ARG A 62 -3.32 7.52 23.81
N PRO A 63 -2.87 6.53 24.59
CA PRO A 63 -3.45 5.19 24.56
C PRO A 63 -4.97 5.26 24.81
N GLY A 64 -5.74 4.64 23.91
CA GLY A 64 -7.20 4.65 24.01
C GLY A 64 -7.72 3.58 24.97
N HIS A 65 -9.01 3.67 25.34
CA HIS A 65 -9.68 2.79 26.30
C HIS A 65 -9.58 1.29 25.98
N ARG A 66 -9.41 0.91 24.70
CA ARG A 66 -9.21 -0.49 24.30
C ARG A 66 -7.88 -1.06 24.79
N ILE A 67 -6.91 -0.20 25.07
CA ILE A 67 -5.58 -0.54 25.55
C ILE A 67 -5.54 -0.46 27.07
N THR A 68 -6.06 0.63 27.62
CA THR A 68 -6.04 0.91 29.08
C THR A 68 -7.11 0.15 29.84
N GLY A 69 -8.14 -0.38 29.17
CA GLY A 69 -9.34 -0.96 29.80
C GLY A 69 -10.28 0.06 30.46
N ASN A 70 -9.87 1.32 30.53
CA ASN A 70 -10.65 2.38 31.16
C ASN A 70 -11.45 3.18 30.12
N ARG A 71 -12.79 3.08 30.18
CA ARG A 71 -13.70 3.78 29.25
C ARG A 71 -13.59 5.31 29.30
N ARG A 72 -13.01 5.89 30.36
CA ARG A 72 -12.75 7.34 30.47
C ARG A 72 -11.59 7.80 29.59
N ASP A 73 -10.70 6.90 29.15
CA ASP A 73 -9.57 7.20 28.27
C ASP A 73 -9.99 7.35 26.79
N ARG A 74 -11.17 7.90 26.56
CA ARG A 74 -11.62 8.25 25.20
C ARG A 74 -10.98 9.57 24.78
N THR A 75 -10.44 9.61 23.57
CA THR A 75 -9.95 10.86 22.95
C THR A 75 -11.12 11.55 22.25
N VAL A 76 -11.89 12.30 23.04
CA VAL A 76 -13.07 13.04 22.59
C VAL A 76 -12.97 14.49 23.05
N ASP A 77 -13.60 15.41 22.33
CA ASP A 77 -13.81 16.80 22.74
C ASP A 77 -14.93 16.93 23.79
N ALA A 78 -15.23 18.16 24.17
CA ALA A 78 -16.32 18.46 25.09
C ALA A 78 -17.70 18.00 24.60
N GLY A 79 -17.89 17.86 23.30
CA GLY A 79 -19.09 17.34 22.64
C GLY A 79 -19.13 15.83 22.48
N GLY A 80 -18.09 15.09 22.93
CA GLY A 80 -18.00 13.63 22.78
C GLY A 80 -17.51 13.16 21.41
N TYR A 81 -17.07 14.04 20.54
CA TYR A 81 -16.56 13.70 19.22
C TYR A 81 -15.06 13.34 19.25
N GLY A 82 -14.65 12.39 18.43
CA GLY A 82 -13.24 11.98 18.34
C GLY A 82 -12.36 13.08 17.74
N VAL A 83 -11.41 13.60 18.52
CA VAL A 83 -10.49 14.69 18.11
C VAL A 83 -9.15 14.21 17.57
N ALA A 84 -8.91 12.90 17.56
CA ALA A 84 -7.61 12.38 17.18
C ALA A 84 -7.22 12.71 15.74
N GLY A 85 -8.18 12.71 14.80
CA GLY A 85 -7.91 12.97 13.39
C GLY A 85 -7.07 11.88 12.72
N TRP A 86 -6.41 12.26 11.63
CA TRP A 86 -5.66 11.35 10.77
C TRP A 86 -4.22 11.83 10.56
N GLU A 87 -3.35 10.90 10.28
CA GLU A 87 -2.02 11.08 9.72
C GLU A 87 -1.96 10.40 8.35
N PHE A 88 -1.18 10.94 7.45
CA PHE A 88 -1.13 10.46 6.07
C PHE A 88 0.27 9.94 5.78
N VAL A 89 0.37 8.63 5.61
CA VAL A 89 1.63 7.97 5.27
C VAL A 89 1.74 7.90 3.77
N HIS A 90 2.59 8.75 3.21
CA HIS A 90 2.92 8.73 1.79
C HIS A 90 4.01 7.69 1.55
N VAL A 91 3.78 6.79 0.61
CA VAL A 91 4.70 5.71 0.28
C VAL A 91 5.11 5.79 -1.19
N CYS A 92 6.36 5.45 -1.44
CA CYS A 92 6.92 5.29 -2.77
C CYS A 92 7.76 4.02 -2.78
N ILE A 93 7.49 3.10 -3.72
CA ILE A 93 8.22 1.84 -3.85
C ILE A 93 8.63 1.60 -5.30
N ASP A 94 9.89 1.23 -5.50
CA ASP A 94 10.39 0.85 -6.81
C ASP A 94 9.87 -0.53 -7.25
N ASP A 95 9.45 -0.61 -8.50
CA ASP A 95 8.85 -1.81 -9.09
C ASP A 95 9.82 -3.00 -9.15
N HIS A 96 11.10 -2.75 -9.47
CA HIS A 96 12.11 -3.79 -9.62
C HIS A 96 12.74 -4.18 -8.29
N SER A 97 13.33 -3.23 -7.60
CA SER A 97 14.10 -3.50 -6.38
C SER A 97 13.26 -3.68 -5.13
N ARG A 98 12.01 -3.19 -5.11
CA ARG A 98 11.18 -3.03 -3.89
C ARG A 98 11.72 -2.04 -2.88
N LEU A 99 12.74 -1.27 -3.26
CA LEU A 99 13.26 -0.21 -2.41
C LEU A 99 12.16 0.82 -2.15
N ALA A 100 12.01 1.23 -0.90
CA ALA A 100 10.89 2.06 -0.48
C ALA A 100 11.35 3.35 0.20
N TYR A 101 10.61 4.44 -0.05
CA TYR A 101 10.70 5.72 0.62
C TYR A 101 9.34 6.08 1.22
N VAL A 102 9.32 6.56 2.45
CA VAL A 102 8.08 6.80 3.20
C VAL A 102 8.20 8.07 4.04
N GLU A 103 7.13 8.86 4.08
CA GLU A 103 6.98 9.99 4.99
C GLU A 103 5.59 9.99 5.63
N VAL A 104 5.51 10.47 6.87
CA VAL A 104 4.25 10.81 7.53
C VAL A 104 4.02 12.30 7.35
N LEU A 105 2.95 12.67 6.66
CA LEU A 105 2.64 14.06 6.29
C LEU A 105 1.27 14.47 6.83
N PRO A 106 0.99 15.79 6.92
CA PRO A 106 -0.22 16.29 7.56
C PRO A 106 -1.51 16.01 6.76
N ASP A 107 -1.41 15.84 5.45
CA ASP A 107 -2.55 15.68 4.57
C ASP A 107 -2.22 14.84 3.32
N GLU A 108 -3.24 14.59 2.49
CA GLU A 108 -3.14 13.95 1.18
C GLU A 108 -3.48 14.92 0.03
N CYS A 109 -3.21 16.23 0.20
CA CYS A 109 -3.48 17.22 -0.81
C CYS A 109 -2.51 17.14 -1.99
N GLY A 110 -2.91 17.73 -3.14
CA GLY A 110 -2.08 17.73 -4.34
C GLY A 110 -0.68 18.32 -4.14
N PRO A 111 -0.53 19.51 -3.50
CA PRO A 111 0.78 20.09 -3.20
C PRO A 111 1.66 19.20 -2.31
N THR A 112 1.07 18.57 -1.29
CA THR A 112 1.77 17.66 -0.38
C THR A 112 2.26 16.41 -1.12
N ALA A 113 1.41 15.80 -1.95
CA ALA A 113 1.78 14.65 -2.76
C ALA A 113 2.85 14.99 -3.82
N ALA A 114 2.80 16.19 -4.42
CA ALA A 114 3.81 16.65 -5.36
C ALA A 114 5.17 16.85 -4.69
N SER A 115 5.20 17.54 -3.55
CA SER A 115 6.41 17.78 -2.76
C SER A 115 7.02 16.46 -2.22
N PHE A 116 6.18 15.51 -1.81
CA PHE A 116 6.61 14.15 -1.46
C PHE A 116 7.28 13.46 -2.65
N LEU A 117 6.66 13.49 -3.84
CA LEU A 117 7.22 12.88 -5.05
C LEU A 117 8.61 13.45 -5.37
N ARG A 118 8.80 14.78 -5.28
CA ARG A 118 10.09 15.44 -5.50
C ARG A 118 11.16 14.89 -4.55
N ARG A 119 10.86 14.79 -3.25
CA ARG A 119 11.81 14.25 -2.26
C ARG A 119 12.08 12.77 -2.47
N ALA A 120 11.05 11.98 -2.82
CA ALA A 120 11.23 10.57 -3.14
C ALA A 120 12.17 10.38 -4.34
N VAL A 121 11.97 11.14 -5.42
CA VAL A 121 12.84 11.06 -6.62
C VAL A 121 14.27 11.46 -6.30
N ALA A 122 14.48 12.54 -5.52
CA ALA A 122 15.80 12.95 -5.06
C ALA A 122 16.46 11.84 -4.22
N TRP A 123 15.71 11.22 -3.29
CA TRP A 123 16.20 10.12 -2.46
C TRP A 123 16.62 8.89 -3.28
N PHE A 124 15.89 8.56 -4.36
CA PHE A 124 16.29 7.51 -5.29
C PHE A 124 17.55 7.90 -6.08
N ALA A 125 17.64 9.16 -6.54
CA ALA A 125 18.80 9.67 -7.27
C ALA A 125 20.11 9.61 -6.45
N GLU A 126 20.06 9.91 -5.14
CA GLU A 126 21.19 9.77 -4.21
C GLU A 126 21.72 8.32 -4.13
N ARG A 127 20.90 7.33 -4.51
CA ARG A 127 21.23 5.89 -4.55
C ARG A 127 21.53 5.39 -5.96
N GLY A 128 21.81 6.31 -6.89
CA GLY A 128 22.11 6.01 -8.28
C GLY A 128 20.89 5.57 -9.12
N VAL A 129 19.68 5.67 -8.58
CA VAL A 129 18.45 5.21 -9.27
C VAL A 129 17.79 6.38 -9.98
N LYS A 130 17.86 6.42 -11.31
CA LYS A 130 17.14 7.38 -12.14
C LYS A 130 15.70 6.93 -12.36
N VAL A 131 14.75 7.65 -11.80
CA VAL A 131 13.31 7.37 -11.97
C VAL A 131 12.83 7.86 -13.33
N LEU A 132 12.08 7.02 -14.05
CA LEU A 132 11.54 7.32 -15.39
C LEU A 132 10.01 7.46 -15.38
N ARG A 133 9.33 6.69 -14.56
CA ARG A 133 7.86 6.63 -14.51
C ARG A 133 7.36 6.54 -13.10
N VAL A 134 6.21 7.14 -12.86
CA VAL A 134 5.48 7.03 -11.59
C VAL A 134 4.09 6.47 -11.85
N MET A 135 3.67 5.49 -11.06
CA MET A 135 2.32 4.93 -11.07
C MET A 135 1.61 5.30 -9.78
N SER A 136 0.38 5.79 -9.91
CA SER A 136 -0.52 6.05 -8.80
C SER A 136 -1.90 5.47 -9.07
N ASP A 137 -2.74 5.43 -8.05
CA ASP A 137 -4.17 5.26 -8.22
C ASP A 137 -4.83 6.54 -8.82
N ASN A 138 -6.16 6.61 -8.79
CA ASN A 138 -6.94 7.76 -9.26
C ASN A 138 -7.31 8.73 -8.12
N GLY A 139 -6.59 8.73 -7.00
CA GLY A 139 -6.80 9.66 -5.89
C GLY A 139 -6.75 11.12 -6.35
N SER A 140 -7.50 11.98 -5.68
CA SER A 140 -7.64 13.40 -6.05
C SER A 140 -6.31 14.15 -6.07
N CYS A 141 -5.40 13.81 -5.14
CA CYS A 141 -4.05 14.40 -5.05
C CYS A 141 -3.24 14.13 -6.32
N TYR A 142 -3.29 12.91 -6.86
CA TYR A 142 -2.58 12.51 -8.07
C TYR A 142 -3.21 13.00 -9.38
N ARG A 143 -4.50 13.38 -9.33
CA ARG A 143 -5.21 14.00 -10.46
C ARG A 143 -5.03 15.51 -10.51
N SER A 144 -4.42 16.11 -9.49
CA SER A 144 -4.25 17.55 -9.39
C SER A 144 -3.30 18.12 -10.45
N ARG A 145 -3.54 19.37 -10.85
CA ARG A 145 -2.66 20.09 -11.79
C ARG A 145 -1.26 20.27 -11.22
N VAL A 146 -1.15 20.42 -9.88
CA VAL A 146 0.14 20.58 -9.18
C VAL A 146 0.96 19.31 -9.32
N HIS A 147 0.39 18.14 -9.05
CA HIS A 147 1.09 16.87 -9.19
C HIS A 147 1.49 16.60 -10.67
N ALA A 148 0.61 16.92 -11.62
CA ALA A 148 0.93 16.78 -13.04
C ALA A 148 2.07 17.72 -13.49
N ARG A 149 2.13 18.95 -12.96
CA ARG A 149 3.26 19.86 -13.19
C ARG A 149 4.55 19.30 -12.60
N GLU A 150 4.52 18.81 -11.37
CA GLU A 150 5.66 18.21 -10.71
C GLU A 150 6.25 17.03 -11.51
N CYS A 151 5.39 16.14 -12.02
CA CYS A 151 5.84 15.03 -12.86
C CYS A 151 6.58 15.52 -14.11
N ARG A 152 6.10 16.61 -14.75
CA ARG A 152 6.76 17.20 -15.93
C ARG A 152 8.11 17.84 -15.58
N GLU A 153 8.19 18.58 -14.47
CA GLU A 153 9.43 19.21 -13.99
C GLU A 153 10.50 18.17 -13.66
N LEU A 154 10.08 17.02 -13.11
CA LEU A 154 10.96 15.88 -12.81
C LEU A 154 11.25 14.98 -14.03
N GLY A 155 10.69 15.27 -15.19
CA GLY A 155 10.83 14.45 -16.40
C GLY A 155 10.19 13.06 -16.30
N LEU A 156 9.17 12.90 -15.44
CA LEU A 156 8.52 11.63 -15.18
C LEU A 156 7.29 11.39 -16.07
N ARG A 157 7.15 10.21 -16.60
CA ARG A 157 5.88 9.75 -17.19
C ARG A 157 4.94 9.27 -16.09
N HIS A 158 3.86 10.00 -15.83
CA HIS A 158 2.83 9.60 -14.89
C HIS A 158 1.86 8.58 -15.52
N ILE A 159 1.63 7.46 -14.84
CA ILE A 159 0.71 6.39 -15.22
C ILE A 159 -0.31 6.25 -14.11
N ARG A 160 -1.60 6.32 -14.44
CA ARG A 160 -2.68 6.06 -13.49
C ARG A 160 -3.25 4.67 -13.70
N THR A 161 -3.64 4.00 -12.61
CA THR A 161 -4.32 2.71 -12.70
C THR A 161 -5.65 2.85 -13.46
N ARG A 162 -6.03 1.83 -14.22
CA ARG A 162 -7.34 1.81 -14.87
C ARG A 162 -8.43 1.62 -13.83
N PRO A 163 -9.60 2.28 -13.97
CA PRO A 163 -10.76 2.03 -13.12
C PRO A 163 -11.07 0.52 -13.08
N TYR A 164 -11.51 0.04 -11.95
CA TYR A 164 -11.87 -1.37 -11.70
C TYR A 164 -10.74 -2.41 -11.91
N ARG A 165 -9.49 -1.98 -12.02
CA ARG A 165 -8.31 -2.88 -12.05
C ARG A 165 -7.31 -2.52 -10.92
N PRO A 166 -7.67 -2.70 -9.64
CA PRO A 166 -6.83 -2.33 -8.50
C PRO A 166 -5.50 -3.09 -8.46
N ARG A 167 -5.44 -4.29 -9.03
CA ARG A 167 -4.21 -5.12 -9.09
C ARG A 167 -3.00 -4.44 -9.73
N THR A 168 -3.19 -3.31 -10.41
CA THR A 168 -2.08 -2.58 -11.07
C THR A 168 -1.16 -1.87 -10.06
N ASN A 169 -1.65 -1.43 -8.89
CA ASN A 169 -0.85 -0.82 -7.81
C ASN A 169 -0.49 -1.82 -6.69
N GLY A 170 -0.63 -3.10 -6.95
CA GLY A 170 -0.47 -4.18 -5.95
C GLY A 170 0.87 -4.20 -5.22
N LYS A 171 1.93 -3.56 -5.77
CA LYS A 171 3.24 -3.45 -5.10
C LYS A 171 3.21 -2.42 -3.97
N ALA A 172 2.58 -1.25 -4.20
CA ALA A 172 2.36 -0.27 -3.15
C ALA A 172 1.40 -0.81 -2.08
N GLU A 173 0.30 -1.44 -2.48
CA GLU A 173 -0.66 -2.06 -1.57
C GLU A 173 0.00 -3.13 -0.69
N ARG A 174 0.80 -4.02 -1.29
CA ARG A 174 1.54 -5.05 -0.54
C ARG A 174 2.58 -4.45 0.40
N PHE A 175 3.28 -3.41 -0.03
CA PHE A 175 4.21 -2.68 0.83
C PHE A 175 3.49 -2.03 2.01
N ILE A 176 2.36 -1.35 1.76
CA ILE A 176 1.53 -0.75 2.81
C ILE A 176 1.10 -1.82 3.83
N GLN A 177 0.70 -3.00 3.38
CA GLN A 177 0.32 -4.08 4.29
C GLN A 177 1.48 -4.52 5.18
N THR A 178 2.69 -4.62 4.64
CA THR A 178 3.91 -4.89 5.41
C THR A 178 4.20 -3.77 6.41
N LEU A 179 4.12 -2.52 5.97
CA LEU A 179 4.31 -1.33 6.79
C LEU A 179 3.32 -1.27 7.96
N LEU A 180 2.05 -1.60 7.71
CA LEU A 180 1.02 -1.64 8.76
C LEU A 180 1.34 -2.70 9.82
N ASN A 181 1.70 -3.91 9.39
CA ASN A 181 1.94 -5.03 10.28
C ASN A 181 3.26 -4.91 11.05
N GLU A 182 4.31 -4.40 10.41
CA GLU A 182 5.67 -4.45 10.96
C GLU A 182 6.12 -3.12 11.58
N TRP A 183 5.40 -2.01 11.31
CA TRP A 183 5.67 -0.70 11.90
C TRP A 183 4.44 -0.08 12.56
N ALA A 184 3.38 0.22 11.81
CA ALA A 184 2.29 1.08 12.29
C ALA A 184 1.50 0.48 13.46
N TYR A 185 1.36 -0.86 13.48
CA TYR A 185 0.58 -1.61 14.46
C TYR A 185 1.34 -2.80 15.09
N CYS A 186 2.66 -2.88 14.90
CA CYS A 186 3.46 -3.98 15.44
C CYS A 186 3.53 -3.97 16.97
N ARG A 187 3.29 -2.83 17.59
CA ARG A 187 3.23 -2.63 19.04
C ARG A 187 2.28 -1.50 19.39
N LEU A 188 2.02 -1.35 20.68
CA LEU A 188 1.25 -0.23 21.23
C LEU A 188 2.17 1.00 21.32
N TYR A 189 1.76 2.09 20.68
CA TYR A 189 2.42 3.38 20.77
C TYR A 189 1.62 4.31 21.67
N GLY A 190 2.31 5.08 22.53
CA GLY A 190 1.69 6.08 23.38
C GLY A 190 1.20 7.30 22.60
N THR A 191 1.93 7.69 21.55
CA THR A 191 1.61 8.84 20.70
C THR A 191 1.97 8.57 19.24
N SER A 192 1.40 9.35 18.33
CA SER A 192 1.79 9.36 16.92
C SER A 192 3.25 9.77 16.71
N ALA A 193 3.77 10.69 17.52
CA ALA A 193 5.16 11.11 17.46
C ALA A 193 6.11 9.94 17.77
N GLU A 194 5.79 9.14 18.78
CA GLU A 194 6.54 7.91 19.10
C GLU A 194 6.51 6.92 17.92
N ARG A 195 5.32 6.70 17.32
CA ARG A 195 5.19 5.84 16.13
C ARG A 195 6.05 6.34 14.98
N THR A 196 5.98 7.63 14.67
CA THR A 196 6.71 8.25 13.57
C THR A 196 8.22 8.22 13.79
N ALA A 197 8.69 8.39 15.02
CA ALA A 197 10.12 8.28 15.36
C ALA A 197 10.73 6.92 15.03
N GLN A 198 9.93 5.85 15.09
CA GLN A 198 10.38 4.48 14.74
C GLN A 198 10.41 4.21 13.22
N LEU A 199 9.76 5.06 12.40
CA LEU A 199 9.65 4.84 10.96
C LEU A 199 11.02 4.73 10.28
N ARG A 200 11.94 5.63 10.63
CA ARG A 200 13.28 5.67 10.01
C ARG A 200 14.07 4.38 10.24
N GLY A 201 14.06 3.87 11.46
CA GLY A 201 14.76 2.62 11.80
C GLY A 201 14.11 1.41 11.11
N TRP A 202 12.78 1.34 11.12
CA TRP A 202 12.05 0.29 10.42
C TRP A 202 12.30 0.32 8.90
N LEU A 203 12.26 1.51 8.28
CA LEU A 203 12.47 1.66 6.84
C LEU A 203 13.90 1.29 6.43
N TYR A 204 14.90 1.60 7.28
CA TYR A 204 16.26 1.12 7.09
C TYR A 204 16.33 -0.40 7.13
N HIS A 205 15.72 -1.03 8.13
CA HIS A 205 15.62 -2.49 8.22
C HIS A 205 14.93 -3.08 6.98
N TYR A 206 13.78 -2.53 6.57
CA TYR A 206 13.03 -2.97 5.39
C TYR A 206 13.90 -2.94 4.13
N ASN A 207 14.60 -1.84 3.88
CA ASN A 207 15.36 -1.63 2.65
C ASN A 207 16.68 -2.41 2.60
N PHE A 208 17.38 -2.57 3.72
CA PHE A 208 18.75 -3.04 3.73
C PHE A 208 18.96 -4.41 4.42
N GLN A 209 18.00 -4.87 5.22
CA GLN A 209 18.19 -6.06 6.04
C GLN A 209 17.08 -7.10 5.88
N ARG A 210 15.84 -6.66 5.69
CA ARG A 210 14.67 -7.53 5.64
C ARG A 210 14.70 -8.46 4.43
N PRO A 211 14.62 -9.81 4.63
CA PRO A 211 14.50 -10.75 3.51
C PRO A 211 13.16 -10.61 2.79
N HIS A 212 13.19 -10.58 1.46
CA HIS A 212 12.00 -10.54 0.61
C HIS A 212 11.84 -11.83 -0.19
N GLY A 213 10.72 -12.55 -0.02
CA GLY A 213 10.46 -13.79 -0.77
C GLY A 213 10.48 -13.60 -2.28
N ALA A 214 9.94 -12.49 -2.79
CA ALA A 214 9.97 -12.16 -4.22
C ALA A 214 11.38 -11.81 -4.75
N LEU A 215 12.35 -11.58 -3.86
CA LEU A 215 13.75 -11.23 -4.20
C LEU A 215 14.73 -12.36 -3.85
N GLY A 216 14.24 -13.60 -3.75
CA GLY A 216 15.07 -14.73 -3.35
C GLY A 216 15.60 -14.61 -1.92
N HIS A 217 14.79 -14.08 -1.02
CA HIS A 217 15.12 -13.82 0.39
C HIS A 217 16.27 -12.81 0.60
N LYS A 218 16.54 -11.96 -0.39
CA LYS A 218 17.49 -10.84 -0.26
C LYS A 218 16.77 -9.55 0.08
N ALA A 219 17.50 -8.59 0.67
CA ALA A 219 16.96 -7.26 0.95
C ALA A 219 16.77 -6.43 -0.34
N PRO A 220 15.83 -5.46 -0.39
CA PRO A 220 15.59 -4.61 -1.53
C PRO A 220 16.85 -3.94 -2.12
N ALA A 221 17.72 -3.42 -1.26
CA ALA A 221 18.96 -2.76 -1.67
C ALA A 221 19.92 -3.66 -2.44
N SER A 222 19.85 -5.00 -2.28
CA SER A 222 20.70 -5.93 -3.03
C SER A 222 20.47 -5.90 -4.55
N ARG A 223 19.33 -5.34 -4.99
CA ARG A 223 19.02 -5.18 -6.42
C ARG A 223 19.49 -3.86 -7.03
N LEU A 224 20.15 -3.00 -6.26
CA LEU A 224 20.70 -1.74 -6.78
C LEU A 224 21.92 -1.94 -7.66
N ASN A 225 22.55 -3.13 -7.66
CA ASN A 225 23.67 -3.48 -8.54
C ASN A 225 23.31 -3.50 -10.03
N ASN A 226 22.03 -3.50 -10.37
CA ASN A 226 21.53 -3.46 -11.75
C ASN A 226 21.01 -2.06 -12.14
N VAL A 227 21.61 -1.01 -11.61
CA VAL A 227 21.28 0.38 -11.97
C VAL A 227 21.80 0.65 -13.39
N ARG A 228 21.01 1.36 -14.22
CA ARG A 228 21.43 1.76 -15.56
C ARG A 228 22.72 2.58 -15.50
N GLY A 229 23.75 2.12 -16.16
CA GLY A 229 25.06 2.77 -16.19
C GLY A 229 26.17 2.07 -15.38
N ASN A 230 25.83 1.15 -14.48
CA ASN A 230 26.82 0.26 -13.85
C ASN A 230 26.97 -1.02 -14.69
N TYR A 231 27.74 -0.92 -15.75
CA TYR A 231 28.26 -2.09 -16.47
C TYR A 231 29.64 -2.42 -15.84
N THR A 232 29.63 -3.18 -14.76
CA THR A 232 30.81 -3.90 -14.28
C THR A 232 30.55 -5.39 -14.38
#